data_5e7ab8cec7babfeea119dd1fa8c5a749
#
_entry.id   5e7ab8cec7babfeea119dd1fa8c5a749
#
_cell.length_a   1.000
_cell.length_b   1.000
_cell.length_c   1.000
_cell.angle_alpha   90.00
_cell.angle_beta   90.00
_cell.angle_gamma   90.00
#
_symmetry.space_group_name_H-M   'P 1'
#
loop_
_entity.id
_entity.type
_entity.pdbx_description
1 polymer ?
#
loop_
_entity_poly.entity_id
_entity_poly.type
_entity_poly.pdbx_seq_one_letter_code
_entity_poly.pdbx_strand_id
1 'polypeptide(L)'
;MRRAVAAVDVHLAEPLMDCVLTGPDGRPCLEAKVPQDVEDDLAMPGGHIFHGDLEWPWAPDRAALDTPAQRWGVATDHEAVLLCGSGARRGGAVSGLGGHNAARAVLEGR
;
A
#
# COMPACT_ATOMS: atom_id res chain seq x y z
N MET A 1 9.77 -12.33 -16.17
CA MET A 1 10.08 -11.13 -16.96
C MET A 1 9.98 -11.35 -18.47
N ARG A 2 10.79 -12.18 -19.14
CA ARG A 2 10.78 -12.33 -20.63
C ARG A 2 9.40 -12.56 -21.25
N ARG A 3 8.57 -13.42 -20.66
CA ARG A 3 7.20 -13.68 -21.17
C ARG A 3 6.29 -12.46 -21.07
N ALA A 4 6.43 -11.65 -20.03
CA ALA A 4 5.66 -10.42 -19.85
C ALA A 4 6.09 -9.37 -20.88
N VAL A 5 7.39 -9.17 -21.08
CA VAL A 5 7.93 -8.28 -22.12
C VAL A 5 7.38 -8.68 -23.50
N ALA A 6 7.51 -9.95 -23.88
CA ALA A 6 7.00 -10.43 -25.16
C ALA A 6 5.48 -10.25 -25.33
N ALA A 7 4.70 -10.34 -24.24
CA ALA A 7 3.26 -10.11 -24.29
C ALA A 7 2.90 -8.61 -24.49
N VAL A 8 3.75 -7.72 -24.01
CA VAL A 8 3.58 -6.27 -24.20
C VAL A 8 4.04 -5.83 -25.59
N ASP A 9 5.17 -6.41 -26.08
CA ASP A 9 5.79 -6.03 -27.36
C ASP A 9 4.84 -6.15 -28.55
N VAL A 10 3.88 -7.10 -28.52
CA VAL A 10 2.89 -7.25 -29.60
C VAL A 10 1.94 -6.04 -29.76
N HIS A 11 1.91 -5.18 -28.76
CA HIS A 11 1.07 -3.98 -28.73
C HIS A 11 1.86 -2.68 -28.92
N LEU A 12 3.19 -2.77 -29.04
CA LEU A 12 4.06 -1.62 -29.19
C LEU A 12 4.56 -1.47 -30.64
N ALA A 13 4.84 -0.24 -31.04
CA ALA A 13 5.45 0.06 -32.34
C ALA A 13 6.94 -0.31 -32.39
N GLU A 14 7.60 -0.29 -31.24
CA GLU A 14 9.01 -0.63 -31.04
C GLU A 14 9.14 -1.57 -29.83
N PRO A 15 10.17 -2.44 -29.80
CA PRO A 15 10.38 -3.33 -28.66
C PRO A 15 10.50 -2.56 -27.32
N LEU A 16 9.84 -3.01 -26.28
CA LEU A 16 9.89 -2.39 -24.95
C LEU A 16 11.33 -2.18 -24.47
N MET A 17 12.19 -3.16 -24.72
CA MET A 17 13.59 -3.09 -24.26
C MET A 17 14.42 -2.00 -24.94
N ASP A 18 14.01 -1.53 -26.12
CA ASP A 18 14.68 -0.41 -26.79
C ASP A 18 14.28 0.95 -26.21
N CYS A 19 13.14 0.98 -25.49
CA CYS A 19 12.62 2.17 -24.81
C CYS A 19 13.01 2.25 -23.33
N VAL A 20 13.52 1.17 -22.75
CA VAL A 20 13.89 1.11 -21.33
C VAL A 20 15.18 1.86 -21.08
N LEU A 21 15.17 2.78 -20.11
CA LEU A 21 16.40 3.45 -19.66
C LEU A 21 17.41 2.46 -19.09
N THR A 22 18.68 2.81 -19.25
CA THR A 22 19.80 2.05 -18.66
C THR A 22 20.32 2.79 -17.44
N GLY A 23 20.46 2.08 -16.33
CA GLY A 23 21.05 2.62 -15.11
C GLY A 23 22.57 2.89 -15.22
N PRO A 24 23.15 3.55 -14.22
CA PRO A 24 24.61 3.80 -14.19
C PRO A 24 25.46 2.53 -14.18
N ASP A 25 24.88 1.41 -13.74
CA ASP A 25 25.50 0.08 -13.72
C ASP A 25 25.38 -0.69 -15.05
N GLY A 26 24.84 -0.06 -16.09
CA GLY A 26 24.62 -0.63 -17.42
C GLY A 26 23.46 -1.61 -17.50
N ARG A 27 22.62 -1.70 -16.46
CA ARG A 27 21.44 -2.58 -16.45
C ARG A 27 20.18 -1.82 -16.88
N PRO A 28 19.24 -2.49 -17.58
CA PRO A 28 17.96 -1.90 -17.88
C PRO A 28 17.20 -1.53 -16.60
N CYS A 29 16.57 -0.35 -16.56
CA CYS A 29 15.71 0.09 -15.48
C CYS A 29 14.34 -0.62 -15.54
N LEU A 30 14.36 -1.95 -15.55
CA LEU A 30 13.19 -2.81 -15.59
C LEU A 30 13.34 -3.90 -14.53
N GLU A 31 12.44 -3.92 -13.58
CA GLU A 31 12.39 -4.90 -12.51
C GLU A 31 11.07 -5.67 -12.56
N ALA A 32 11.13 -6.97 -12.28
CA ALA A 32 9.94 -7.78 -12.08
C ALA A 32 9.99 -8.35 -10.67
N LYS A 33 8.99 -8.01 -9.87
CA LYS A 33 8.79 -8.55 -8.52
C LYS A 33 7.62 -9.51 -8.50
N VAL A 34 7.77 -10.60 -7.79
CA VAL A 34 6.67 -11.51 -7.44
C VAL A 34 6.21 -11.20 -5.99
N PRO A 35 5.04 -11.69 -5.56
CA PRO A 35 4.55 -11.41 -4.20
C PRO A 35 5.56 -11.73 -3.09
N GLN A 36 6.36 -12.78 -3.25
CA GLN A 36 7.43 -13.14 -2.30
C GLN A 36 8.49 -12.05 -2.18
N ASP A 37 8.93 -11.48 -3.30
CA ASP A 37 9.91 -10.39 -3.31
C ASP A 37 9.36 -9.16 -2.57
N VAL A 38 8.06 -8.87 -2.73
CA VAL A 38 7.39 -7.76 -2.06
C VAL A 38 7.28 -8.02 -0.56
N GLU A 39 6.97 -9.26 -0.15
CA GLU A 39 6.93 -9.64 1.25
C GLU A 39 8.30 -9.54 1.91
N ASP A 40 9.34 -10.04 1.23
CA ASP A 40 10.72 -10.01 1.74
C ASP A 40 11.27 -8.57 1.83
N ASP A 41 11.02 -7.74 0.83
CA ASP A 41 11.55 -6.37 0.76
C ASP A 41 10.79 -5.38 1.66
N LEU A 42 9.47 -5.54 1.78
CA LEU A 42 8.58 -4.55 2.39
C LEU A 42 7.83 -5.06 3.62
N ALA A 43 8.04 -6.31 4.02
CA ALA A 43 7.31 -6.98 5.10
C ALA A 43 5.78 -6.90 4.93
N MET A 44 5.31 -6.93 3.69
CA MET A 44 3.90 -6.95 3.36
C MET A 44 3.41 -8.39 3.30
N PRO A 45 2.57 -8.86 4.22
CA PRO A 45 2.14 -10.26 4.28
C PRO A 45 1.56 -10.75 2.93
N GLY A 46 2.13 -11.82 2.39
CA GLY A 46 1.77 -12.36 1.07
C GLY A 46 2.04 -11.42 -0.11
N GLY A 47 2.81 -10.35 0.08
CA GLY A 47 3.03 -9.31 -0.93
C GLY A 47 1.76 -8.57 -1.33
N HIS A 48 0.78 -8.51 -0.43
CA HIS A 48 -0.54 -7.97 -0.72
C HIS A 48 -0.53 -6.44 -0.76
N ILE A 49 -0.85 -5.86 -1.92
CA ILE A 49 -0.77 -4.41 -2.15
C ILE A 49 -1.71 -3.57 -1.26
N PHE A 50 -2.73 -4.17 -0.69
CA PHE A 50 -3.65 -3.52 0.25
C PHE A 50 -3.31 -3.77 1.72
N HIS A 51 -2.17 -4.42 2.02
CA HIS A 51 -1.70 -4.75 3.37
C HIS A 51 -2.60 -5.72 4.17
N GLY A 52 -3.52 -6.39 3.53
CA GLY A 52 -4.47 -7.33 4.14
C GLY A 52 -5.82 -7.30 3.44
N ASP A 53 -6.83 -7.80 4.11
CA ASP A 53 -8.18 -7.82 3.58
C ASP A 53 -8.76 -6.41 3.41
N LEU A 54 -9.51 -6.21 2.34
CA LEU A 54 -10.23 -4.95 2.13
C LEU A 54 -11.37 -4.85 3.13
N GLU A 55 -11.40 -3.75 3.86
CA GLU A 55 -12.47 -3.41 4.77
C GLU A 55 -13.27 -2.20 4.26
N TRP A 56 -14.57 -2.21 4.55
CA TRP A 56 -15.38 -1.03 4.32
C TRP A 56 -14.91 0.14 5.19
N PRO A 57 -14.82 1.37 4.66
CA PRO A 57 -14.42 2.54 5.44
C PRO A 57 -15.48 2.99 6.47
N TRP A 58 -16.69 2.43 6.39
CA TRP A 58 -17.79 2.76 7.27
C TRP A 58 -17.79 1.88 8.50
N ALA A 59 -18.14 2.45 9.64
CA ALA A 59 -18.35 1.68 10.86
C ALA A 59 -19.60 0.79 10.72
N PRO A 60 -19.52 -0.49 11.09
CA PRO A 60 -20.67 -1.41 11.02
C PRO A 60 -21.77 -1.04 12.04
N ASP A 61 -21.39 -0.46 13.16
CA ASP A 61 -22.29 -0.03 14.23
C ASP A 61 -21.70 1.15 15.01
N ARG A 62 -22.43 1.62 16.01
CA ARG A 62 -22.05 2.78 16.81
C ARG A 62 -20.90 2.50 17.78
N ALA A 63 -20.79 1.26 18.29
CA ALA A 63 -19.72 0.88 19.20
C ALA A 63 -18.35 0.92 18.51
N ALA A 64 -18.31 0.71 17.20
CA ALA A 64 -17.10 0.87 16.40
C ALA A 64 -16.64 2.34 16.20
N LEU A 65 -17.25 3.29 16.93
CA LEU A 65 -16.93 4.74 16.90
C LEU A 65 -16.68 5.31 18.30
N ASP A 66 -16.55 4.46 19.32
CA ASP A 66 -16.46 4.91 20.71
C ASP A 66 -15.19 5.68 21.01
N THR A 67 -14.08 5.27 20.44
CA THR A 67 -12.78 5.94 20.64
C THR A 67 -12.41 6.86 19.48
N PRO A 68 -11.53 7.87 19.71
CA PRO A 68 -10.99 8.68 18.61
C PRO A 68 -10.30 7.83 17.54
N ALA A 69 -9.53 6.83 17.93
CA ALA A 69 -8.85 5.93 17.00
C ALA A 69 -9.83 5.18 16.09
N GLN A 70 -10.94 4.71 16.63
CA GLN A 70 -12.01 4.05 15.87
C GLN A 70 -12.72 5.05 14.93
N ARG A 71 -13.08 6.24 15.42
CA ARG A 71 -13.71 7.27 14.59
C ARG A 71 -12.86 7.68 13.39
N TRP A 72 -11.55 7.79 13.60
CA TRP A 72 -10.59 8.11 12.54
C TRP A 72 -10.15 6.91 11.70
N GLY A 73 -10.56 5.68 12.06
CA GLY A 73 -10.24 4.45 11.31
C GLY A 73 -8.77 4.07 11.35
N VAL A 74 -8.11 4.34 12.47
CA VAL A 74 -6.68 4.08 12.69
C VAL A 74 -6.43 3.14 13.89
N ALA A 75 -7.49 2.66 14.51
CA ALA A 75 -7.41 1.71 15.63
C ALA A 75 -6.78 0.38 15.20
N THR A 76 -6.04 -0.22 16.12
CA THR A 76 -5.58 -1.62 16.05
C THR A 76 -6.12 -2.39 17.25
N ASP A 77 -5.83 -3.68 17.33
CA ASP A 77 -6.12 -4.50 18.51
C ASP A 77 -5.30 -4.09 19.75
N HIS A 78 -4.31 -3.22 19.57
CA HIS A 78 -3.46 -2.70 20.62
C HIS A 78 -3.74 -1.20 20.83
N GLU A 79 -4.25 -0.84 22.02
CA GLU A 79 -4.70 0.53 22.32
C GLU A 79 -3.64 1.63 22.10
N ALA A 80 -2.35 1.32 22.32
CA ALA A 80 -1.26 2.28 22.14
C ALA A 80 -0.69 2.34 20.73
N VAL A 81 -1.23 1.56 19.78
CA VAL A 81 -0.72 1.48 18.40
C VAL A 81 -1.79 1.97 17.44
N LEU A 82 -1.44 2.95 16.61
CA LEU A 82 -2.31 3.50 15.58
C LEU A 82 -1.73 3.24 14.18
N LEU A 83 -2.58 2.92 13.22
CA LEU A 83 -2.18 2.82 11.82
C LEU A 83 -2.12 4.22 11.20
N CYS A 84 -0.96 4.57 10.63
CA CYS A 84 -0.77 5.88 10.00
C CYS A 84 -0.40 5.81 8.50
N GLY A 85 -0.19 4.61 7.99
CA GLY A 85 0.23 4.36 6.61
C GLY A 85 -0.94 3.99 5.68
N SER A 86 -0.58 3.45 4.52
CA SER A 86 -1.52 2.99 3.49
C SER A 86 -2.40 1.81 3.93
N GLY A 87 -2.03 1.09 5.01
CA GLY A 87 -2.86 0.06 5.63
C GLY A 87 -3.96 0.58 6.56
N ALA A 88 -4.08 1.91 6.77
CA ALA A 88 -5.19 2.46 7.55
C ALA A 88 -6.52 2.23 6.85
N ARG A 89 -7.58 1.99 7.62
CA ARG A 89 -8.91 1.64 7.13
C ARG A 89 -9.49 2.66 6.15
N ARG A 90 -9.12 3.94 6.31
CA ARG A 90 -9.59 5.04 5.45
C ARG A 90 -8.42 5.74 4.80
N GLY A 91 -8.58 6.10 3.54
CA GLY A 91 -7.59 6.89 2.82
C GLY A 91 -6.37 6.11 2.36
N GLY A 92 -6.52 4.83 2.03
CA GLY A 92 -5.46 3.96 1.53
C GLY A 92 -4.62 4.57 0.39
N ALA A 93 -3.65 3.82 -0.11
CA ALA A 93 -2.65 4.26 -1.06
C ALA A 93 -1.77 5.42 -0.52
N VAL A 94 -1.21 6.24 -1.39
CA VAL A 94 -0.24 7.30 -1.03
C VAL A 94 -0.95 8.64 -0.84
N SER A 95 -2.09 8.66 -0.13
CA SER A 95 -2.90 9.87 0.04
C SER A 95 -2.50 10.76 1.22
N GLY A 96 -1.70 10.25 2.18
CA GLY A 96 -1.41 10.93 3.43
C GLY A 96 -2.56 10.94 4.45
N LEU A 97 -3.77 10.49 4.09
CA LEU A 97 -4.93 10.50 4.97
C LEU A 97 -4.76 9.61 6.20
N GLY A 98 -4.09 8.46 6.09
CA GLY A 98 -3.78 7.61 7.24
C GLY A 98 -3.00 8.36 8.31
N GLY A 99 -1.94 9.07 7.92
CA GLY A 99 -1.15 9.89 8.82
C GLY A 99 -1.94 11.06 9.44
N HIS A 100 -2.73 11.77 8.61
CA HIS A 100 -3.63 12.82 9.10
C HIS A 100 -4.61 12.28 10.15
N ASN A 101 -5.26 11.17 9.86
CA ASN A 101 -6.25 10.56 10.73
C ASN A 101 -5.64 10.10 12.06
N ALA A 102 -4.43 9.50 12.02
CA ALA A 102 -3.72 9.11 13.22
C ALA A 102 -3.35 10.32 14.10
N ALA A 103 -2.87 11.39 13.50
CA ALA A 103 -2.58 12.63 14.22
C ALA A 103 -3.84 13.22 14.87
N ARG A 104 -4.98 13.24 14.16
CA ARG A 104 -6.27 13.68 14.71
C ARG A 104 -6.73 12.81 15.88
N ALA A 105 -6.62 11.48 15.76
CA ALA A 105 -6.97 10.56 16.82
C ALA A 105 -6.17 10.82 18.09
N VAL A 106 -4.86 11.07 17.99
CA VAL A 106 -3.99 11.42 19.12
C VAL A 106 -4.40 12.75 19.76
N LEU A 107 -4.70 13.77 18.95
CA LEU A 107 -5.10 15.11 19.46
C LEU A 107 -6.45 15.08 20.16
N GLU A 108 -7.40 14.29 19.69
CA GLU A 108 -8.73 14.15 20.29
C GLU A 108 -8.73 13.24 21.54
N GLY A 109 -7.75 12.38 21.70
CA GLY A 109 -7.60 11.47 22.83
C GLY A 109 -6.87 12.07 24.02
N ARG A 110 -6.40 13.31 23.92
CA ARG A 110 -5.75 14.06 24.99
C ARG A 110 -6.79 14.86 25.77
#